data_ed4fd3011cacd08f1f0a177cd6006afe
#
_entry.id   ed4fd3011cacd08f1f0a177cd6006afe
#
_cell.length_a   1.000
_cell.length_b   1.000
_cell.length_c   1.000
_cell.angle_alpha   90.00
_cell.angle_beta   90.00
_cell.angle_gamma   90.00
#
_symmetry.space_group_name_H-M   'P 1'
#
loop_
_entity.id
_entity.type
_entity.pdbx_description
1 polymer ?
#
loop_
_entity_poly.entity_id
_entity_poly.type
_entity_poly.pdbx_seq_one_letter_code
_entity_poly.pdbx_strand_id
1 'polypeptide(L)'
;GAAIVEFLAWLDAQAPGTVDEIRAVVRLEECRRAAGEASQMPLRDVSFDTISGAGPNGAIIHYRVSNATNRKLGAGELFLLDSGAQYEDGTTDITRTVAIGTPTDEMRERATLVLKGMIGISTLRFPAGTRGSDIDAVARLALGKAGLDYAHGTGHGVGSYLSVHEGPQRIAKSGTEKLLEGMILSNEPGYYKPGHYGIRLENLILVTAAEPIEGGDIAMHGFETLTLAPFDRRLIAPWLLTKEELAWLDTYHARVLAEIGPLVGGATLKWLEAATAPLR
;
A
#
# COMPACT_ATOMS: atom_id res chain seq x y z
N GLY A 1 6.28 3.58 8.43
CA GLY A 1 6.01 4.87 7.72
C GLY A 1 7.31 5.62 7.42
N ALA A 2 8.06 6.08 8.45
CA ALA A 2 9.24 6.93 8.26
C ALA A 2 10.26 6.35 7.25
N ALA A 3 10.62 5.07 7.37
CA ALA A 3 11.57 4.43 6.47
C ALA A 3 11.12 4.44 5.00
N ILE A 4 9.83 4.20 4.75
CA ILE A 4 9.25 4.26 3.40
C ILE A 4 9.28 5.70 2.87
N VAL A 5 8.94 6.68 3.70
CA VAL A 5 8.97 8.10 3.32
C VAL A 5 10.39 8.56 2.98
N GLU A 6 11.39 8.20 3.79
CA GLU A 6 12.81 8.46 3.50
C GLU A 6 13.25 7.81 2.17
N PHE A 7 12.82 6.57 1.95
CA PHE A 7 13.12 5.87 0.69
C PHE A 7 12.44 6.54 -0.51
N LEU A 8 11.15 6.88 -0.42
CA LEU A 8 10.42 7.50 -1.53
C LEU A 8 10.97 8.88 -1.87
N ALA A 9 11.32 9.69 -0.87
CA ALA A 9 11.96 10.98 -1.07
C ALA A 9 13.34 10.84 -1.73
N TRP A 10 14.15 9.86 -1.29
CA TRP A 10 15.43 9.56 -1.93
C TRP A 10 15.24 9.10 -3.38
N LEU A 11 14.28 8.21 -3.65
CA LEU A 11 14.02 7.69 -4.99
C LEU A 11 13.60 8.80 -5.96
N ASP A 12 12.69 9.67 -5.52
CA ASP A 12 12.16 10.78 -6.33
C ASP A 12 13.26 11.82 -6.70
N ALA A 13 14.32 11.89 -5.91
CA ALA A 13 15.49 12.73 -6.20
C ALA A 13 16.48 12.09 -7.21
N GLN A 14 16.28 10.83 -7.60
CA GLN A 14 17.17 10.15 -8.53
C GLN A 14 16.76 10.42 -9.99
N ALA A 15 17.74 10.59 -10.86
CA ALA A 15 17.44 10.63 -12.30
C ALA A 15 17.00 9.24 -12.80
N PRO A 16 16.02 9.17 -13.70
CA PRO A 16 15.60 7.89 -14.30
C PRO A 16 16.80 7.14 -14.91
N GLY A 17 16.83 5.81 -14.70
CA GLY A 17 17.91 4.95 -15.21
C GLY A 17 19.18 4.93 -14.34
N THR A 18 19.26 5.68 -13.24
CA THR A 18 20.41 5.66 -12.34
C THR A 18 20.30 4.62 -11.22
N VAL A 19 19.07 4.29 -10.81
CA VAL A 19 18.77 3.27 -9.80
C VAL A 19 18.28 2.00 -10.50
N ASP A 20 18.64 0.84 -9.99
CA ASP A 20 18.08 -0.46 -10.36
C ASP A 20 17.30 -1.08 -9.21
N GLU A 21 16.57 -2.17 -9.50
CA GLU A 21 15.69 -2.86 -8.57
C GLU A 21 16.43 -3.35 -7.31
N ILE A 22 17.64 -3.90 -7.47
CA ILE A 22 18.46 -4.39 -6.32
C ILE A 22 18.91 -3.21 -5.46
N ARG A 23 19.37 -2.11 -6.07
CA ARG A 23 19.77 -0.91 -5.32
C ARG A 23 18.60 -0.33 -4.54
N ALA A 24 17.39 -0.37 -5.10
CA ALA A 24 16.18 0.05 -4.39
C ALA A 24 15.91 -0.80 -3.14
N VAL A 25 16.03 -2.13 -3.23
CA VAL A 25 15.91 -3.04 -2.07
C VAL A 25 16.92 -2.69 -0.99
N VAL A 26 18.20 -2.59 -1.35
CA VAL A 26 19.28 -2.27 -0.40
C VAL A 26 19.02 -0.93 0.28
N ARG A 27 18.63 0.09 -0.49
CA ARG A 27 18.36 1.42 0.05
C ARG A 27 17.19 1.44 1.01
N LEU A 28 16.11 0.71 0.70
CA LEU A 28 14.96 0.62 1.61
C LEU A 28 15.34 -0.05 2.94
N GLU A 29 16.15 -1.09 2.88
CA GLU A 29 16.63 -1.78 4.10
C GLU A 29 17.53 -0.85 4.94
N GLU A 30 18.42 -0.05 4.29
CA GLU A 30 19.19 1.00 4.97
C GLU A 30 18.27 1.99 5.70
N CYS A 31 17.18 2.46 5.04
CA CYS A 31 16.20 3.36 5.64
C CYS A 31 15.47 2.71 6.85
N ARG A 32 15.11 1.42 6.74
CA ARG A 32 14.46 0.70 7.84
C ARG A 32 15.37 0.51 9.05
N ARG A 33 16.64 0.18 8.84
CA ARG A 33 17.64 0.09 9.92
C ARG A 33 17.77 1.43 10.63
N ALA A 34 17.98 2.51 9.87
CA ALA A 34 18.15 3.85 10.43
C ALA A 34 16.89 4.32 11.20
N ALA A 35 15.69 4.12 10.64
CA ALA A 35 14.46 4.49 11.32
C ALA A 35 14.21 3.66 12.59
N GLY A 36 14.52 2.36 12.55
CA GLY A 36 14.39 1.47 13.70
C GLY A 36 15.35 1.86 14.83
N GLU A 37 16.61 2.17 14.51
CA GLU A 37 17.59 2.64 15.48
C GLU A 37 17.17 3.98 16.12
N ALA A 38 16.70 4.94 15.31
CA ALA A 38 16.23 6.23 15.78
C ALA A 38 15.01 6.12 16.71
N SER A 39 14.17 5.12 16.51
CA SER A 39 12.98 4.83 17.31
C SER A 39 13.24 3.87 18.49
N GLN A 40 14.49 3.45 18.72
CA GLN A 40 14.86 2.43 19.71
C GLN A 40 14.14 1.08 19.49
N MET A 41 13.74 0.82 18.26
CA MET A 41 13.07 -0.41 17.80
C MET A 41 13.86 -0.99 16.62
N PRO A 42 15.00 -1.64 16.85
CA PRO A 42 15.90 -2.08 15.79
C PRO A 42 15.21 -3.09 14.86
N LEU A 43 15.51 -2.97 13.56
CA LEU A 43 15.10 -3.95 12.57
C LEU A 43 15.68 -5.32 12.95
N ARG A 44 14.82 -6.34 13.07
CA ARG A 44 15.22 -7.71 13.38
C ARG A 44 15.47 -8.52 12.12
N ASP A 45 14.53 -8.44 11.16
CA ASP A 45 14.62 -9.12 9.86
C ASP A 45 13.67 -8.41 8.86
N VAL A 46 13.73 -8.81 7.59
CA VAL A 46 12.64 -8.55 6.65
C VAL A 46 11.47 -9.50 6.94
N SER A 47 10.24 -9.08 6.74
CA SER A 47 9.08 -9.97 6.93
C SER A 47 8.88 -10.92 5.74
N PHE A 48 9.44 -10.57 4.58
CA PHE A 48 9.54 -11.39 3.37
C PHE A 48 10.55 -10.78 2.40
N ASP A 49 10.96 -11.56 1.39
CA ASP A 49 11.85 -11.08 0.32
C ASP A 49 11.19 -9.93 -0.45
N THR A 50 11.77 -8.75 -0.41
CA THR A 50 11.22 -7.56 -1.06
C THR A 50 10.95 -7.77 -2.54
N ILE A 51 9.73 -7.48 -2.99
CA ILE A 51 9.35 -7.40 -4.39
C ILE A 51 9.69 -6.00 -4.90
N SER A 52 10.63 -5.91 -5.83
CA SER A 52 11.12 -4.67 -6.41
C SER A 52 11.06 -4.79 -7.92
N GLY A 53 9.95 -4.34 -8.54
CA GLY A 53 9.65 -4.57 -9.94
C GLY A 53 9.50 -3.29 -10.75
N ALA A 54 10.44 -3.02 -11.67
CA ALA A 54 10.40 -1.91 -12.61
C ALA A 54 9.75 -2.32 -13.94
N GLY A 55 8.81 -1.53 -14.44
CA GLY A 55 8.14 -1.79 -15.70
C GLY A 55 7.55 -3.21 -15.78
N PRO A 56 7.95 -4.04 -16.77
CA PRO A 56 7.41 -5.39 -16.96
C PRO A 56 7.59 -6.32 -15.75
N ASN A 57 8.66 -6.14 -14.96
CA ASN A 57 8.89 -6.97 -13.77
C ASN A 57 7.81 -6.73 -12.70
N GLY A 58 7.28 -5.50 -12.61
CA GLY A 58 6.15 -5.18 -11.73
C GLY A 58 4.85 -5.89 -12.09
N ALA A 59 4.71 -6.39 -13.32
CA ALA A 59 3.55 -7.17 -13.74
C ALA A 59 3.56 -8.62 -13.22
N ILE A 60 4.66 -9.08 -12.65
CA ILE A 60 4.79 -10.40 -12.03
C ILE A 60 4.45 -10.26 -10.54
N ILE A 61 3.31 -10.78 -10.13
CA ILE A 61 2.72 -10.55 -8.80
C ILE A 61 3.70 -10.84 -7.65
N HIS A 62 4.42 -11.97 -7.73
CA HIS A 62 5.43 -12.39 -6.75
C HIS A 62 6.83 -12.34 -7.37
N TYR A 63 7.17 -11.22 -8.01
CA TYR A 63 8.47 -11.04 -8.63
C TYR A 63 9.59 -11.10 -7.57
N ARG A 64 10.61 -11.87 -7.87
CA ARG A 64 11.84 -11.92 -7.06
C ARG A 64 12.99 -11.40 -7.91
N VAL A 65 13.51 -10.25 -7.52
CA VAL A 65 14.66 -9.67 -8.20
C VAL A 65 15.91 -10.54 -8.00
N SER A 66 16.66 -10.71 -9.07
CA SER A 66 17.94 -11.42 -9.06
C SER A 66 18.94 -10.68 -9.94
N ASN A 67 20.23 -10.99 -9.85
CA ASN A 67 21.25 -10.39 -10.72
C ASN A 67 20.94 -10.60 -12.22
N ALA A 68 20.26 -11.69 -12.57
CA ALA A 68 19.92 -12.00 -13.96
C ALA A 68 18.71 -11.21 -14.47
N THR A 69 17.80 -10.81 -13.59
CA THR A 69 16.53 -10.14 -13.94
C THR A 69 16.50 -8.67 -13.57
N ASN A 70 17.51 -8.22 -12.80
CA ASN A 70 17.63 -6.84 -12.32
C ASN A 70 17.56 -5.80 -13.43
N ARG A 71 16.69 -4.83 -13.29
CA ARG A 71 16.47 -3.76 -14.27
C ARG A 71 16.75 -2.38 -13.64
N LYS A 72 17.14 -1.43 -14.50
CA LYS A 72 17.11 -0.01 -14.14
C LYS A 72 15.67 0.52 -14.20
N LEU A 73 15.35 1.43 -13.28
CA LEU A 73 14.07 2.13 -13.25
C LEU A 73 14.07 3.18 -14.37
N GLY A 74 13.41 2.88 -15.48
CA GLY A 74 13.41 3.69 -16.71
C GLY A 74 12.39 4.82 -16.66
N ALA A 75 12.69 5.92 -17.38
CA ALA A 75 11.74 7.02 -17.53
C ALA A 75 10.43 6.56 -18.21
N GLY A 76 9.28 7.01 -17.67
CA GLY A 76 7.94 6.63 -18.16
C GLY A 76 7.48 5.25 -17.71
N GLU A 77 8.24 4.56 -16.87
CA GLU A 77 7.84 3.27 -16.28
C GLU A 77 7.19 3.47 -14.91
N LEU A 78 6.45 2.45 -14.46
CA LEU A 78 6.04 2.30 -13.06
C LEU A 78 7.04 1.43 -12.32
N PHE A 79 7.25 1.75 -11.06
CA PHE A 79 8.02 0.96 -10.13
C PHE A 79 7.13 0.50 -8.98
N LEU A 80 6.94 -0.81 -8.87
CA LEU A 80 6.21 -1.46 -7.79
C LEU A 80 7.19 -1.95 -6.75
N LEU A 81 7.03 -1.49 -5.52
CA LEU A 81 7.84 -1.89 -4.37
C LEU A 81 6.92 -2.43 -3.28
N ASP A 82 7.04 -3.71 -2.99
CA ASP A 82 6.31 -4.42 -1.95
C ASP A 82 7.30 -5.02 -0.96
N SER A 83 7.14 -4.70 0.32
CA SER A 83 8.18 -4.96 1.31
C SER A 83 7.67 -4.87 2.74
N GLY A 84 8.28 -5.61 3.61
CA GLY A 84 7.93 -5.60 5.01
C GLY A 84 9.13 -5.83 5.92
N ALA A 85 8.92 -5.67 7.21
CA ALA A 85 9.95 -5.77 8.23
C ALA A 85 9.41 -6.43 9.49
N GLN A 86 10.30 -7.07 10.24
CA GLN A 86 10.07 -7.60 11.57
C GLN A 86 10.69 -6.68 12.60
N TYR A 87 9.85 -6.19 13.50
CA TYR A 87 10.23 -5.51 14.74
C TYR A 87 9.65 -6.27 15.92
N GLU A 88 10.21 -6.15 17.12
CA GLU A 88 9.72 -6.92 18.29
C GLU A 88 8.26 -6.61 18.64
N ASP A 89 7.77 -5.42 18.30
CA ASP A 89 6.41 -4.97 18.52
C ASP A 89 5.45 -5.25 17.37
N GLY A 90 5.94 -5.75 16.22
CA GLY A 90 5.06 -6.11 15.11
C GLY A 90 5.75 -6.46 13.81
N THR A 91 4.95 -6.97 12.90
CA THR A 91 5.29 -7.30 11.51
C THR A 91 4.69 -6.23 10.61
N THR A 92 5.47 -5.72 9.64
CA THR A 92 4.97 -4.74 8.67
C THR A 92 4.89 -5.33 7.28
N ASP A 93 3.96 -4.79 6.51
CA ASP A 93 3.74 -5.08 5.10
C ASP A 93 3.22 -3.82 4.40
N ILE A 94 3.80 -3.48 3.25
CA ILE A 94 3.40 -2.31 2.49
C ILE A 94 3.80 -2.42 1.03
N THR A 95 2.86 -2.14 0.14
CA THR A 95 3.15 -1.90 -1.27
C THR A 95 2.88 -0.46 -1.67
N ARG A 96 3.83 0.13 -2.39
CA ARG A 96 3.63 1.37 -3.14
C ARG A 96 4.06 1.19 -4.59
N THR A 97 3.25 1.72 -5.50
CA THR A 97 3.61 1.88 -6.91
C THR A 97 3.86 3.35 -7.18
N VAL A 98 4.99 3.68 -7.79
CA VAL A 98 5.37 5.05 -8.09
C VAL A 98 5.76 5.20 -9.56
N ALA A 99 5.55 6.40 -10.12
CA ALA A 99 5.95 6.73 -11.47
C ALA A 99 7.44 7.17 -11.51
N ILE A 100 8.18 6.62 -12.43
CA ILE A 100 9.55 7.08 -12.75
C ILE A 100 9.45 8.07 -13.91
N GLY A 101 9.49 9.36 -13.58
CA GLY A 101 9.19 10.43 -14.53
C GLY A 101 7.68 10.62 -14.72
N THR A 102 7.23 10.83 -15.96
CA THR A 102 5.83 11.14 -16.28
C THR A 102 5.06 9.87 -16.64
N PRO A 103 4.00 9.51 -15.88
CA PRO A 103 3.15 8.36 -16.21
C PRO A 103 2.22 8.68 -17.38
N THR A 104 1.76 7.64 -18.08
CA THR A 104 0.71 7.74 -19.10
C THR A 104 -0.68 7.91 -18.47
N ASP A 105 -1.65 8.38 -19.24
CA ASP A 105 -3.04 8.49 -18.77
C ASP A 105 -3.64 7.12 -18.41
N GLU A 106 -3.29 6.06 -19.15
CA GLU A 106 -3.67 4.69 -18.80
C GLU A 106 -3.14 4.29 -17.41
N MET A 107 -1.87 4.55 -17.13
CA MET A 107 -1.28 4.24 -15.82
C MET A 107 -2.00 4.97 -14.70
N ARG A 108 -2.32 6.24 -14.89
CA ARG A 108 -3.08 7.06 -13.94
C ARG A 108 -4.49 6.52 -13.72
N GLU A 109 -5.18 6.19 -14.80
CA GLU A 109 -6.52 5.59 -14.72
C GLU A 109 -6.48 4.27 -13.93
N ARG A 110 -5.59 3.33 -14.30
CA ARG A 110 -5.48 2.02 -13.65
C ARG A 110 -5.10 2.15 -12.16
N ALA A 111 -4.15 3.02 -11.84
CA ALA A 111 -3.76 3.26 -10.43
C ALA A 111 -4.91 3.86 -9.62
N THR A 112 -5.70 4.76 -10.22
CA THR A 112 -6.86 5.34 -9.54
C THR A 112 -7.95 4.30 -9.32
N LEU A 113 -8.21 3.38 -10.26
CA LEU A 113 -9.18 2.29 -10.06
C LEU A 113 -8.75 1.33 -8.93
N VAL A 114 -7.44 1.02 -8.83
CA VAL A 114 -6.89 0.24 -7.72
C VAL A 114 -7.08 1.00 -6.39
N LEU A 115 -6.75 2.30 -6.36
CA LEU A 115 -6.93 3.14 -5.17
C LEU A 115 -8.39 3.19 -4.71
N LYS A 116 -9.35 3.27 -5.64
CA LYS A 116 -10.80 3.22 -5.31
C LYS A 116 -11.17 1.91 -4.60
N GLY A 117 -10.62 0.79 -5.05
CA GLY A 117 -10.83 -0.51 -4.40
C GLY A 117 -10.28 -0.53 -2.97
N MET A 118 -9.08 0.03 -2.78
CA MET A 118 -8.44 0.15 -1.47
C MET A 118 -9.23 1.07 -0.53
N ILE A 119 -9.68 2.23 -1.01
CA ILE A 119 -10.52 3.16 -0.23
C ILE A 119 -11.83 2.49 0.14
N GLY A 120 -12.46 1.75 -0.79
CA GLY A 120 -13.71 1.04 -0.57
C GLY A 120 -13.61 0.07 0.62
N ILE A 121 -12.53 -0.70 0.74
CA ILE A 121 -12.28 -1.55 1.91
C ILE A 121 -11.99 -0.71 3.15
N SER A 122 -11.10 0.29 3.04
CA SER A 122 -10.68 1.11 4.20
C SER A 122 -11.84 1.86 4.87
N THR A 123 -12.87 2.19 4.11
CA THR A 123 -14.06 2.95 4.59
C THR A 123 -15.26 2.06 4.90
N LEU A 124 -15.14 0.75 4.66
CA LEU A 124 -16.25 -0.17 4.81
C LEU A 124 -16.71 -0.27 6.27
N ARG A 125 -18.03 -0.32 6.45
CA ARG A 125 -18.68 -0.71 7.69
C ARG A 125 -19.39 -2.03 7.48
N PHE A 126 -19.29 -2.95 8.44
CA PHE A 126 -19.84 -4.29 8.30
C PHE A 126 -20.33 -4.85 9.66
N PRO A 127 -21.41 -5.65 9.66
CA PRO A 127 -21.95 -6.24 10.88
C PRO A 127 -21.07 -7.39 11.39
N ALA A 128 -21.23 -7.75 12.66
CA ALA A 128 -20.62 -8.92 13.24
C ALA A 128 -21.00 -10.18 12.44
N GLY A 129 -20.04 -11.08 12.23
CA GLY A 129 -20.19 -12.31 11.46
C GLY A 129 -19.82 -12.20 9.98
N THR A 130 -19.52 -11.00 9.47
CA THR A 130 -19.01 -10.78 8.12
C THR A 130 -17.69 -11.53 7.91
N ARG A 131 -17.52 -12.14 6.76
CA ARG A 131 -16.33 -12.89 6.35
C ARG A 131 -15.53 -12.08 5.33
N GLY A 132 -14.26 -12.39 5.16
CA GLY A 132 -13.46 -11.74 4.15
C GLY A 132 -13.97 -11.95 2.72
N SER A 133 -14.59 -13.10 2.42
CA SER A 133 -15.27 -13.37 1.14
C SER A 133 -16.46 -12.43 0.85
N ASP A 134 -17.12 -11.95 1.88
CA ASP A 134 -18.30 -11.08 1.73
C ASP A 134 -17.90 -9.66 1.28
N ILE A 135 -16.66 -9.25 1.54
CA ILE A 135 -16.17 -7.90 1.27
C ILE A 135 -15.13 -7.82 0.14
N ASP A 136 -14.54 -8.93 -0.31
CA ASP A 136 -13.53 -8.96 -1.40
C ASP A 136 -14.03 -8.27 -2.68
N ALA A 137 -15.32 -8.41 -3.01
CA ALA A 137 -15.93 -7.80 -4.17
C ALA A 137 -15.90 -6.25 -4.14
N VAL A 138 -15.84 -5.63 -2.96
CA VAL A 138 -15.78 -4.17 -2.80
C VAL A 138 -14.48 -3.63 -3.40
N ALA A 139 -13.34 -4.28 -3.12
CA ALA A 139 -12.04 -3.89 -3.69
C ALA A 139 -11.98 -4.05 -5.22
N ARG A 140 -12.75 -5.00 -5.78
CA ARG A 140 -12.75 -5.30 -7.22
C ARG A 140 -13.75 -4.47 -8.02
N LEU A 141 -14.68 -3.78 -7.34
CA LEU A 141 -15.83 -3.14 -7.99
C LEU A 141 -15.42 -2.11 -9.07
N ALA A 142 -14.45 -1.25 -8.76
CA ALA A 142 -14.03 -0.20 -9.69
C ALA A 142 -13.32 -0.80 -10.92
N LEU A 143 -12.43 -1.77 -10.73
CA LEU A 143 -11.77 -2.51 -11.80
C LEU A 143 -12.78 -3.31 -12.64
N GLY A 144 -13.71 -4.03 -11.99
CA GLY A 144 -14.72 -4.83 -12.66
C GLY A 144 -15.63 -4.01 -13.58
N LYS A 145 -16.00 -2.80 -13.19
CA LYS A 145 -16.75 -1.87 -14.06
C LYS A 145 -15.99 -1.46 -15.31
N ALA A 146 -14.66 -1.53 -15.29
CA ALA A 146 -13.78 -1.27 -16.43
C ALA A 146 -13.39 -2.55 -17.20
N GLY A 147 -13.95 -3.72 -16.84
CA GLY A 147 -13.62 -5.01 -17.43
C GLY A 147 -12.25 -5.56 -17.00
N LEU A 148 -11.78 -5.17 -15.82
CA LEU A 148 -10.46 -5.51 -15.26
C LEU A 148 -10.62 -6.29 -13.95
N ASP A 149 -9.60 -7.08 -13.59
CA ASP A 149 -9.52 -7.80 -12.32
C ASP A 149 -8.04 -8.11 -12.01
N TYR A 150 -7.80 -8.67 -10.82
CA TYR A 150 -6.49 -9.19 -10.41
C TYR A 150 -6.64 -10.61 -9.85
N ALA A 151 -5.57 -11.42 -9.97
CA ALA A 151 -5.62 -12.87 -9.73
C ALA A 151 -5.26 -13.30 -8.31
N HIS A 152 -4.96 -12.38 -7.40
CA HIS A 152 -4.65 -12.68 -5.99
C HIS A 152 -5.79 -12.27 -5.04
N GLY A 153 -5.68 -12.62 -3.76
CA GLY A 153 -6.59 -12.14 -2.72
C GLY A 153 -6.44 -10.64 -2.50
N THR A 154 -7.47 -9.98 -2.03
CA THR A 154 -7.42 -8.55 -1.69
C THR A 154 -6.61 -8.30 -0.41
N GLY A 155 -6.48 -9.30 0.45
CA GLY A 155 -5.70 -9.20 1.67
C GLY A 155 -5.61 -10.53 2.43
N HIS A 156 -4.66 -10.57 3.32
CA HIS A 156 -4.36 -11.70 4.21
C HIS A 156 -4.21 -11.21 5.64
N GLY A 157 -4.30 -12.10 6.61
CA GLY A 157 -3.94 -11.80 7.99
C GLY A 157 -2.44 -11.56 8.14
N VAL A 158 -2.06 -10.79 9.13
CA VAL A 158 -0.67 -10.47 9.45
C VAL A 158 -0.40 -10.78 10.92
N GLY A 159 0.69 -11.47 11.21
CA GLY A 159 1.11 -11.80 12.56
C GLY A 159 1.72 -10.61 13.32
N SER A 160 1.92 -10.78 14.61
CA SER A 160 2.64 -9.81 15.45
C SER A 160 4.01 -10.39 15.80
N TYR A 161 5.04 -9.91 15.13
CA TYR A 161 6.39 -10.51 15.13
C TYR A 161 6.33 -12.01 14.78
N LEU A 162 5.49 -12.32 13.80
CA LEU A 162 5.24 -13.67 13.27
C LEU A 162 5.20 -13.62 11.73
N SER A 163 4.53 -14.59 11.10
CA SER A 163 4.41 -14.65 9.66
C SER A 163 3.70 -13.41 9.08
N VAL A 164 4.22 -12.88 7.99
CA VAL A 164 3.55 -11.81 7.25
C VAL A 164 2.22 -12.30 6.68
N HIS A 165 2.15 -13.55 6.22
CA HIS A 165 0.92 -14.23 5.83
C HIS A 165 0.44 -15.12 6.98
N GLU A 166 -0.18 -14.53 7.99
CA GLU A 166 -0.70 -15.23 9.18
C GLU A 166 -2.22 -15.37 9.07
N GLY A 167 -2.69 -16.61 9.21
CA GLY A 167 -4.13 -16.89 9.22
C GLY A 167 -4.76 -16.77 10.61
N PRO A 168 -6.07 -17.10 10.72
CA PRO A 168 -6.91 -17.71 9.69
C PRO A 168 -7.64 -16.74 8.75
N GLN A 169 -7.71 -15.44 9.09
CA GLN A 169 -8.47 -14.42 8.36
C GLN A 169 -7.79 -14.03 7.03
N ARG A 170 -8.61 -13.68 6.03
CA ARG A 170 -8.16 -13.10 4.76
C ARG A 170 -9.32 -12.40 4.06
N ILE A 171 -9.04 -11.38 3.24
CA ILE A 171 -10.00 -10.76 2.33
C ILE A 171 -9.76 -11.38 0.94
N ALA A 172 -10.55 -12.39 0.60
CA ALA A 172 -10.44 -13.13 -0.66
C ALA A 172 -11.71 -13.93 -0.90
N LYS A 173 -11.94 -14.37 -2.15
CA LYS A 173 -13.05 -15.28 -2.49
C LYS A 173 -13.06 -16.56 -1.62
N SER A 174 -11.91 -16.99 -1.14
CA SER A 174 -11.73 -18.14 -0.23
C SER A 174 -11.71 -17.79 1.25
N GLY A 175 -11.94 -16.51 1.61
CA GLY A 175 -11.89 -16.04 3.00
C GLY A 175 -13.17 -16.40 3.77
N THR A 176 -13.19 -17.56 4.43
CA THR A 176 -14.38 -18.08 5.12
C THR A 176 -14.46 -17.72 6.60
N GLU A 177 -13.34 -17.23 7.16
CA GLU A 177 -13.28 -16.82 8.56
C GLU A 177 -13.99 -15.48 8.76
N LYS A 178 -14.68 -15.36 9.90
CA LYS A 178 -15.30 -14.12 10.33
C LYS A 178 -14.22 -13.11 10.71
N LEU A 179 -14.43 -11.88 10.30
CA LEU A 179 -13.57 -10.77 10.72
C LEU A 179 -13.96 -10.35 12.14
N LEU A 180 -13.00 -10.41 13.05
CA LEU A 180 -13.19 -10.09 14.47
C LEU A 180 -12.36 -8.87 14.84
N GLU A 181 -12.84 -8.12 15.82
CA GLU A 181 -12.11 -7.01 16.44
C GLU A 181 -10.66 -7.41 16.80
N GLY A 182 -9.71 -6.53 16.52
CA GLY A 182 -8.29 -6.74 16.78
C GLY A 182 -7.54 -7.51 15.69
N MET A 183 -8.23 -8.10 14.70
CA MET A 183 -7.56 -8.75 13.57
C MET A 183 -6.88 -7.72 12.67
N ILE A 184 -5.61 -7.98 12.32
CA ILE A 184 -4.84 -7.19 11.34
C ILE A 184 -4.88 -7.92 10.01
N LEU A 185 -5.15 -7.18 8.93
CA LEU A 185 -5.15 -7.68 7.56
C LEU A 185 -4.40 -6.71 6.64
N SER A 186 -3.84 -7.22 5.54
CA SER A 186 -3.51 -6.38 4.40
C SER A 186 -4.77 -5.98 3.63
N ASN A 187 -4.70 -4.83 2.96
CA ASN A 187 -5.66 -4.32 1.99
C ASN A 187 -4.87 -3.90 0.78
N GLU A 188 -4.74 -4.80 -0.22
CA GLU A 188 -3.72 -4.76 -1.27
C GLU A 188 -4.27 -5.02 -2.69
N PRO A 189 -5.35 -4.37 -3.12
CA PRO A 189 -5.81 -4.53 -4.50
C PRO A 189 -4.71 -4.15 -5.51
N GLY A 190 -4.78 -4.74 -6.70
CA GLY A 190 -3.78 -4.51 -7.73
C GLY A 190 -4.35 -4.58 -9.16
N TYR A 191 -3.50 -4.26 -10.12
CA TYR A 191 -3.72 -4.44 -11.55
C TYR A 191 -2.39 -4.79 -12.23
N TYR A 192 -2.39 -5.77 -13.09
CA TYR A 192 -1.17 -6.26 -13.72
C TYR A 192 -1.36 -6.38 -15.23
N LYS A 193 -0.52 -5.67 -16.01
CA LYS A 193 -0.50 -5.72 -17.48
C LYS A 193 0.75 -6.47 -17.91
N PRO A 194 0.64 -7.78 -18.25
CA PRO A 194 1.79 -8.61 -18.58
C PRO A 194 2.69 -7.97 -19.64
N GLY A 195 3.99 -7.98 -19.38
CA GLY A 195 5.00 -7.40 -20.27
C GLY A 195 5.09 -5.87 -20.25
N HIS A 196 4.28 -5.18 -19.44
CA HIS A 196 4.26 -3.72 -19.36
C HIS A 196 4.51 -3.20 -17.94
N TYR A 197 3.59 -3.39 -17.01
CA TYR A 197 3.71 -2.88 -15.62
C TYR A 197 2.72 -3.56 -14.68
N GLY A 198 2.98 -3.46 -13.39
CA GLY A 198 2.05 -3.81 -12.32
C GLY A 198 1.77 -2.63 -11.41
N ILE A 199 0.60 -2.65 -10.81
CA ILE A 199 0.16 -1.71 -9.79
C ILE A 199 -0.37 -2.52 -8.61
N ARG A 200 0.16 -2.29 -7.40
CA ARG A 200 -0.41 -2.71 -6.14
C ARG A 200 -0.30 -1.55 -5.16
N LEU A 201 -1.36 -1.28 -4.46
CA LEU A 201 -1.42 -0.30 -3.39
C LEU A 201 -1.87 -1.02 -2.13
N GLU A 202 -1.09 -0.91 -1.07
CA GLU A 202 -1.32 -1.68 0.13
C GLU A 202 -1.15 -0.87 1.39
N ASN A 203 -2.09 -1.07 2.31
CA ASN A 203 -1.96 -0.71 3.71
C ASN A 203 -2.37 -1.89 4.60
N LEU A 204 -1.78 -2.00 5.76
CA LEU A 204 -2.33 -2.82 6.83
C LEU A 204 -3.50 -2.08 7.48
N ILE A 205 -4.54 -2.84 7.80
CA ILE A 205 -5.77 -2.39 8.43
C ILE A 205 -6.11 -3.24 9.64
N LEU A 206 -6.64 -2.61 10.68
CA LEU A 206 -7.10 -3.25 11.91
C LEU A 206 -8.62 -3.26 11.94
N VAL A 207 -9.23 -4.39 12.23
CA VAL A 207 -10.68 -4.49 12.49
C VAL A 207 -10.99 -3.80 13.81
N THR A 208 -11.81 -2.74 13.79
CA THR A 208 -12.19 -1.97 14.98
C THR A 208 -13.34 -2.64 15.73
N ALA A 209 -13.57 -2.24 16.98
CA ALA A 209 -14.79 -2.60 17.72
C ALA A 209 -16.06 -2.24 16.91
N ALA A 210 -17.12 -3.02 17.14
CA ALA A 210 -18.41 -2.67 16.55
C ALA A 210 -19.04 -1.52 17.32
N GLU A 211 -19.37 -0.45 16.62
CA GLU A 211 -19.96 0.77 17.18
C GLU A 211 -21.31 1.07 16.53
N PRO A 212 -22.29 1.63 17.28
CA PRO A 212 -23.53 2.14 16.71
C PRO A 212 -23.25 3.23 15.68
N ILE A 213 -24.02 3.22 14.60
CA ILE A 213 -24.06 4.33 13.64
C ILE A 213 -25.34 5.13 13.93
N GLU A 214 -25.24 6.44 13.97
CA GLU A 214 -26.40 7.31 14.17
C GLU A 214 -27.51 7.01 13.14
N GLY A 215 -28.70 6.72 13.63
CA GLY A 215 -29.83 6.30 12.81
C GLY A 215 -29.76 4.85 12.28
N GLY A 216 -28.75 4.09 12.65
CA GLY A 216 -28.61 2.66 12.28
C GLY A 216 -29.23 1.73 13.31
N ASP A 217 -29.67 0.54 12.88
CA ASP A 217 -30.32 -0.47 13.74
C ASP A 217 -29.33 -1.41 14.43
N ILE A 218 -28.11 -1.56 13.89
CA ILE A 218 -27.09 -2.49 14.38
C ILE A 218 -25.72 -1.85 14.50
N ALA A 219 -24.92 -2.33 15.46
CA ALA A 219 -23.52 -1.92 15.57
C ALA A 219 -22.67 -2.52 14.45
N MET A 220 -21.74 -1.72 13.95
CA MET A 220 -20.90 -2.05 12.80
C MET A 220 -19.42 -1.97 13.15
N HIS A 221 -18.65 -2.98 12.77
CA HIS A 221 -17.22 -2.91 12.68
C HIS A 221 -16.78 -1.97 11.56
N GLY A 222 -15.53 -1.57 11.59
CA GLY A 222 -14.86 -0.85 10.50
C GLY A 222 -13.40 -1.21 10.46
N PHE A 223 -12.64 -0.43 9.74
CA PHE A 223 -11.19 -0.60 9.66
C PHE A 223 -10.46 0.68 10.08
N GLU A 224 -9.41 0.52 10.88
CA GLU A 224 -8.41 1.54 11.10
C GLU A 224 -7.19 1.26 10.21
N THR A 225 -6.75 2.26 9.44
CA THR A 225 -5.53 2.14 8.62
C THR A 225 -4.30 2.31 9.51
N LEU A 226 -3.43 1.29 9.55
CA LEU A 226 -2.20 1.30 10.34
C LEU A 226 -1.01 1.82 9.54
N THR A 227 -0.93 1.52 8.24
CA THR A 227 0.19 1.93 7.40
C THR A 227 0.09 3.41 7.05
N LEU A 228 1.18 4.17 7.27
CA LEU A 228 1.26 5.60 7.00
C LEU A 228 2.40 5.91 6.04
N ALA A 229 2.10 6.01 4.75
CA ALA A 229 2.99 6.44 3.69
C ALA A 229 2.17 7.03 2.53
N PRO A 230 2.63 8.09 1.85
CA PRO A 230 1.83 8.72 0.81
C PRO A 230 1.67 7.82 -0.41
N PHE A 231 0.56 8.01 -1.13
CA PHE A 231 0.38 7.51 -2.50
C PHE A 231 0.98 8.50 -3.49
N ASP A 232 1.53 7.99 -4.60
CA ASP A 232 2.10 8.87 -5.63
C ASP A 232 0.99 9.68 -6.34
N ARG A 233 0.92 10.96 -6.05
CA ARG A 233 -0.08 11.90 -6.60
C ARG A 233 -0.04 11.98 -8.13
N ARG A 234 1.11 11.70 -8.76
CA ARG A 234 1.25 11.67 -10.22
C ARG A 234 0.44 10.55 -10.86
N LEU A 235 0.17 9.47 -10.11
CA LEU A 235 -0.63 8.32 -10.53
C LEU A 235 -2.11 8.47 -10.24
N ILE A 236 -2.56 9.58 -9.64
CA ILE A 236 -3.96 9.77 -9.31
C ILE A 236 -4.62 10.66 -10.36
N ALA A 237 -5.77 10.21 -10.87
CA ALA A 237 -6.68 10.94 -11.74
C ALA A 237 -7.88 11.44 -10.91
N PRO A 238 -7.84 12.68 -10.33
CA PRO A 238 -8.84 13.15 -9.37
C PRO A 238 -10.27 13.11 -9.90
N TRP A 239 -10.46 13.29 -11.21
CA TRP A 239 -11.78 13.26 -11.86
C TRP A 239 -12.45 11.89 -11.87
N LEU A 240 -11.72 10.82 -11.53
CA LEU A 240 -12.27 9.46 -11.36
C LEU A 240 -12.69 9.17 -9.92
N LEU A 241 -12.28 10.00 -8.96
CA LEU A 241 -12.64 9.87 -7.56
C LEU A 241 -13.97 10.56 -7.28
N THR A 242 -14.78 9.99 -6.39
CA THR A 242 -15.92 10.73 -5.81
C THR A 242 -15.42 11.77 -4.83
N LYS A 243 -16.30 12.65 -4.38
CA LYS A 243 -15.96 13.67 -3.36
C LYS A 243 -15.52 13.01 -2.04
N GLU A 244 -16.18 11.92 -1.66
CA GLU A 244 -15.91 11.17 -0.45
C GLU A 244 -14.54 10.44 -0.54
N GLU A 245 -14.24 9.83 -1.69
CA GLU A 245 -12.95 9.18 -1.94
C GLU A 245 -11.79 10.19 -1.93
N LEU A 246 -12.00 11.36 -2.54
CA LEU A 246 -11.02 12.44 -2.51
C LEU A 246 -10.82 12.99 -1.09
N ALA A 247 -11.90 13.20 -0.35
CA ALA A 247 -11.83 13.65 1.04
C ALA A 247 -11.12 12.63 1.94
N TRP A 248 -11.38 11.33 1.75
CA TRP A 248 -10.65 10.28 2.45
C TRP A 248 -9.15 10.34 2.16
N LEU A 249 -8.77 10.46 0.89
CA LEU A 249 -7.37 10.51 0.47
C LEU A 249 -6.65 11.74 1.05
N ASP A 250 -7.26 12.92 0.99
CA ASP A 250 -6.68 14.14 1.56
C ASP A 250 -6.55 14.03 3.09
N THR A 251 -7.54 13.44 3.77
CA THR A 251 -7.49 13.17 5.22
C THR A 251 -6.38 12.16 5.56
N TYR A 252 -6.24 11.09 4.78
CA TYR A 252 -5.18 10.11 4.94
C TYR A 252 -3.80 10.75 4.75
N HIS A 253 -3.60 11.55 3.71
CA HIS A 253 -2.35 12.27 3.47
C HIS A 253 -2.03 13.27 4.59
N ALA A 254 -3.04 14.00 5.10
CA ALA A 254 -2.87 14.90 6.24
C ALA A 254 -2.42 14.13 7.50
N ARG A 255 -3.00 12.94 7.76
CA ARG A 255 -2.57 12.05 8.85
C ARG A 255 -1.13 11.56 8.65
N VAL A 256 -0.76 11.16 7.43
CA VAL A 256 0.61 10.76 7.10
C VAL A 256 1.59 11.90 7.42
N LEU A 257 1.29 13.13 7.02
CA LEU A 257 2.14 14.28 7.32
C LEU A 257 2.24 14.56 8.82
N ALA A 258 1.11 14.51 9.53
CA ALA A 258 1.07 14.80 10.96
C ALA A 258 1.86 13.77 11.80
N GLU A 259 1.77 12.49 11.46
CA GLU A 259 2.38 11.42 12.24
C GLU A 259 3.81 11.07 11.79
N ILE A 260 4.11 11.16 10.49
CA ILE A 260 5.44 10.83 9.96
C ILE A 260 6.34 12.06 9.85
N GLY A 261 5.78 13.25 9.62
CA GLY A 261 6.55 14.48 9.50
C GLY A 261 7.54 14.73 10.64
N PRO A 262 7.15 14.56 11.91
CA PRO A 262 8.06 14.70 13.05
C PRO A 262 9.20 13.66 13.10
N LEU A 263 9.08 12.54 12.39
CA LEU A 263 10.05 11.43 12.37
C LEU A 263 11.08 11.54 11.25
N VAL A 264 10.90 12.48 10.34
CA VAL A 264 11.79 12.74 9.20
C VAL A 264 12.23 14.20 9.22
N GLY A 265 13.33 14.52 8.54
CA GLY A 265 13.87 15.89 8.61
C GLY A 265 14.29 16.44 7.27
N GLY A 266 14.64 17.74 7.27
CA GLY A 266 15.31 18.39 6.17
C GLY A 266 14.60 18.29 4.82
N ALA A 267 15.28 17.72 3.84
CA ALA A 267 14.75 17.57 2.48
C ALA A 267 13.58 16.56 2.41
N THR A 268 13.61 15.50 3.23
CA THR A 268 12.54 14.49 3.27
C THR A 268 11.23 15.08 3.76
N LEU A 269 11.25 15.93 4.80
CA LEU A 269 10.03 16.59 5.29
C LEU A 269 9.44 17.49 4.20
N LYS A 270 10.24 18.30 3.50
CA LYS A 270 9.76 19.14 2.38
C LYS A 270 9.15 18.32 1.25
N TRP A 271 9.77 17.19 0.95
CA TRP A 271 9.23 16.26 -0.04
C TRP A 271 7.86 15.69 0.44
N LEU A 272 7.78 15.29 1.71
CA LEU A 272 6.55 14.74 2.30
C LEU A 272 5.41 15.77 2.27
N GLU A 273 5.68 17.03 2.63
CA GLU A 273 4.71 18.13 2.54
C GLU A 273 4.13 18.27 1.11
N ALA A 274 4.99 18.18 0.10
CA ALA A 274 4.57 18.20 -1.31
C ALA A 274 3.80 16.93 -1.71
N ALA A 275 4.27 15.75 -1.28
CA ALA A 275 3.66 14.46 -1.60
C ALA A 275 2.28 14.26 -0.94
N THR A 276 2.01 14.95 0.17
CA THR A 276 0.77 14.87 0.93
C THR A 276 -0.16 16.08 0.73
N ALA A 277 0.23 17.06 -0.07
CA ALA A 277 -0.61 18.22 -0.35
C ALA A 277 -1.96 17.80 -0.95
N PRO A 278 -3.10 18.45 -0.62
CA PRO A 278 -4.41 18.10 -1.14
C PRO A 278 -4.46 18.05 -2.67
N LEU A 279 -5.22 17.10 -3.21
CA LEU A 279 -5.50 17.00 -4.64
C LEU A 279 -6.64 17.95 -4.99
N ARG A 280 -6.33 19.00 -5.72
CA ARG A 280 -7.31 20.00 -6.19
C ARG A 280 -7.73 19.72 -7.63
#